data_a10cf730c311224b0b4ff5268b0a8ceb
#
_entry.id   a10cf730c311224b0b4ff5268b0a8ceb
#
_cell.length_a   1.000
_cell.length_b   1.000
_cell.length_c   1.000
_cell.angle_alpha   90.00
_cell.angle_beta   90.00
_cell.angle_gamma   90.00
#
_symmetry.space_group_name_H-M   'P 1'
#
loop_
_entity.id
_entity.type
_entity.pdbx_description
1 polymer ?
#
loop_
_entity_poly.entity_id
_entity_poly.type
_entity_poly.pdbx_seq_one_letter_code
_entity_poly.pdbx_strand_id
1 'polypeptide(L)'
;MFSKWKSKKQQTLEITSPLTGTAVPLDQVPDEAFAGGHMGKGLAIEPADGKLIAPFDGVVAHVIKSKHAVIVEHENGLQFLFHIGINTVGLKGSGFTSHVNTGDKVKAGQTLIEFDIEAIRTAGLPTVTPVIITNSEDKVEQMETKLGAVTAGQTEILSVTLKS
;
A
#
# COMPACT_ATOMS: atom_id res chain seq x y z
N MET A 1 10.47 -35.26 -18.29
CA MET A 1 10.23 -34.80 -18.04
C MET A 1 9.80 -33.70 -18.16
N PHE A 2 9.55 -33.22 -18.32
CA PHE A 2 9.08 -32.10 -18.40
C PHE A 2 8.17 -31.67 -17.39
N SER A 3 7.78 -32.26 -16.46
CA SER A 3 6.92 -31.81 -15.42
C SER A 3 7.60 -30.91 -14.43
N LYS A 4 8.88 -30.95 -14.35
CA LYS A 4 9.59 -30.07 -13.48
C LYS A 4 9.48 -28.66 -13.88
N TRP A 5 9.54 -28.37 -15.13
CA TRP A 5 9.40 -27.00 -15.51
C TRP A 5 7.98 -26.53 -15.37
N LYS A 6 7.05 -27.42 -15.31
CA LYS A 6 5.70 -27.03 -15.00
C LYS A 6 5.58 -26.57 -13.58
N SER A 7 6.41 -27.06 -12.70
CA SER A 7 6.34 -26.63 -11.31
C SER A 7 6.81 -25.20 -11.14
N LYS A 8 7.33 -24.60 -12.20
CA LYS A 8 7.71 -23.20 -12.14
C LYS A 8 6.60 -22.28 -12.56
N LYS A 9 5.38 -22.64 -12.29
CA LYS A 9 4.27 -21.74 -12.52
C LYS A 9 4.53 -20.42 -11.85
N GLN A 10 4.15 -19.34 -12.50
CA GLN A 10 4.21 -18.02 -11.91
C GLN A 10 3.26 -17.95 -10.73
N GLN A 11 3.69 -17.31 -9.68
CA GLN A 11 2.88 -17.09 -8.51
C GLN A 11 2.00 -15.87 -8.70
N THR A 12 0.70 -16.00 -8.42
CA THR A 12 -0.25 -14.90 -8.46
C THR A 12 -0.79 -14.66 -7.06
N LEU A 13 -0.83 -13.40 -6.66
CA LEU A 13 -1.27 -13.00 -5.33
C LEU A 13 -2.44 -12.04 -5.44
N GLU A 14 -3.43 -12.23 -4.57
CA GLU A 14 -4.52 -11.29 -4.43
C GLU A 14 -4.27 -10.47 -3.18
N ILE A 15 -4.23 -9.15 -3.32
CA ILE A 15 -3.95 -8.25 -2.20
C ILE A 15 -5.23 -7.51 -1.84
N THR A 16 -5.63 -7.61 -0.57
CA THR A 16 -6.81 -6.90 -0.08
C THR A 16 -6.45 -5.44 0.23
N SER A 17 -7.48 -4.61 0.36
CA SER A 17 -7.28 -3.19 0.64
C SER A 17 -6.77 -2.97 2.07
N PRO A 18 -5.77 -2.10 2.25
CA PRO A 18 -5.32 -1.71 3.60
C PRO A 18 -6.21 -0.65 4.24
N LEU A 19 -7.13 -0.05 3.47
CA LEU A 19 -8.00 1.03 3.93
C LEU A 19 -9.42 0.79 3.45
N THR A 20 -10.38 1.31 4.20
CA THR A 20 -11.77 1.40 3.74
C THR A 20 -11.96 2.73 3.03
N GLY A 21 -12.55 2.70 1.85
CA GLY A 21 -12.78 3.91 1.07
C GLY A 21 -13.04 3.58 -0.39
N THR A 22 -12.43 4.33 -1.29
CA THR A 22 -12.61 4.17 -2.74
C THR A 22 -11.25 4.04 -3.41
N ALA A 23 -11.04 2.93 -4.11
CA ALA A 23 -9.82 2.71 -4.89
C ALA A 23 -9.93 3.45 -6.22
N VAL A 24 -8.89 4.19 -6.56
CA VAL A 24 -8.82 5.02 -7.77
C VAL A 24 -7.51 4.75 -8.50
N PRO A 25 -7.45 5.06 -9.81
CA PRO A 25 -6.20 4.88 -10.54
C PRO A 25 -5.07 5.75 -9.97
N LEU A 26 -3.85 5.23 -10.04
CA LEU A 26 -2.69 5.94 -9.51
C LEU A 26 -2.46 7.29 -10.21
N ASP A 27 -2.81 7.39 -11.51
CA ASP A 27 -2.60 8.62 -12.26
C ASP A 27 -3.52 9.78 -11.82
N GLN A 28 -4.48 9.51 -10.93
CA GLN A 28 -5.33 10.56 -10.34
C GLN A 28 -4.70 11.20 -9.12
N VAL A 29 -3.57 10.69 -8.63
CA VAL A 29 -2.89 11.26 -7.47
C VAL A 29 -2.23 12.58 -7.88
N PRO A 30 -2.47 13.67 -7.13
CA PRO A 30 -1.90 14.98 -7.50
C PRO A 30 -0.43 15.11 -7.08
N ASP A 31 0.39 14.18 -7.51
CA ASP A 31 1.83 14.18 -7.25
C ASP A 31 2.47 13.30 -8.33
N GLU A 32 3.29 13.91 -9.17
CA GLU A 32 3.88 13.24 -10.33
C GLU A 32 4.78 12.06 -9.93
N ALA A 33 5.40 12.12 -8.76
CA ALA A 33 6.24 11.01 -8.31
C ALA A 33 5.44 9.72 -8.18
N PHE A 34 4.16 9.83 -7.81
CA PHE A 34 3.27 8.68 -7.75
C PHE A 34 2.51 8.48 -9.06
N ALA A 35 1.87 9.55 -9.55
CA ALA A 35 1.01 9.46 -10.74
C ALA A 35 1.78 9.02 -11.98
N GLY A 36 3.04 9.41 -12.09
CA GLY A 36 3.89 9.04 -13.21
C GLY A 36 4.51 7.65 -13.11
N GLY A 37 4.25 6.93 -12.01
CA GLY A 37 4.79 5.58 -11.84
C GLY A 37 6.25 5.52 -11.40
N HIS A 38 6.83 6.64 -11.02
CA HIS A 38 8.26 6.71 -10.65
C HIS A 38 8.57 5.98 -9.35
N MET A 39 7.59 5.87 -8.46
CA MET A 39 7.77 5.18 -7.17
C MET A 39 7.45 3.70 -7.26
N GLY A 40 6.87 3.25 -8.36
CA GLY A 40 6.43 1.88 -8.57
C GLY A 40 5.01 1.82 -9.07
N LYS A 41 4.53 0.60 -9.30
CA LYS A 41 3.17 0.36 -9.78
C LYS A 41 2.20 0.16 -8.63
N GLY A 42 0.97 0.55 -8.81
CA GLY A 42 -0.06 0.37 -7.79
C GLY A 42 -1.33 1.13 -8.12
N LEU A 43 -2.02 1.51 -7.08
CA LEU A 43 -3.22 2.33 -7.17
C LEU A 43 -3.25 3.26 -5.97
N ALA A 44 -4.34 3.99 -5.80
CA ALA A 44 -4.50 4.86 -4.64
C ALA A 44 -5.88 4.62 -4.04
N ILE A 45 -6.02 4.96 -2.77
CA ILE A 45 -7.31 4.83 -2.07
C ILE A 45 -7.65 6.17 -1.44
N GLU A 46 -8.88 6.64 -1.72
CA GLU A 46 -9.41 7.79 -1.02
C GLU A 46 -10.05 7.24 0.26
N PRO A 47 -9.45 7.48 1.44
CA PRO A 47 -9.90 6.82 2.66
C PRO A 47 -11.21 7.40 3.19
N ALA A 48 -12.06 6.53 3.70
CA ALA A 48 -13.30 6.92 4.38
C ALA A 48 -13.09 6.98 5.89
N ASP A 49 -12.06 6.30 6.41
CA ASP A 49 -11.69 6.39 7.82
C ASP A 49 -10.17 6.37 7.96
N GLY A 50 -9.70 6.62 9.16
CA GLY A 50 -8.28 6.82 9.44
C GLY A 50 -7.57 5.61 9.99
N LYS A 51 -7.84 4.41 9.49
CA LYS A 51 -7.22 3.20 10.01
C LYS A 51 -6.56 2.41 8.88
N LEU A 52 -5.23 2.42 8.85
CA LEU A 52 -4.44 1.65 7.89
C LEU A 52 -4.06 0.32 8.54
N ILE A 53 -4.44 -0.78 7.88
CA ILE A 53 -4.12 -2.11 8.38
C ILE A 53 -3.18 -2.84 7.43
N ALA A 54 -2.50 -3.88 7.95
CA ALA A 54 -1.68 -4.75 7.12
C ALA A 54 -2.60 -5.62 6.27
N PRO A 55 -2.46 -5.59 4.94
CA PRO A 55 -3.31 -6.43 4.08
C PRO A 55 -2.82 -7.86 3.95
N PHE A 56 -1.68 -8.19 4.54
CA PHE A 56 -1.08 -9.52 4.51
C PHE A 56 -0.11 -9.66 5.67
N ASP A 57 0.29 -10.90 5.96
CA ASP A 57 1.35 -11.17 6.92
C ASP A 57 2.68 -10.73 6.32
N GLY A 58 3.48 -10.01 7.09
CA GLY A 58 4.74 -9.51 6.59
C GLY A 58 5.61 -8.92 7.67
N VAL A 59 6.59 -8.14 7.24
CA VAL A 59 7.54 -7.46 8.13
C VAL A 59 7.55 -5.98 7.77
N VAL A 60 7.53 -5.13 8.77
CA VAL A 60 7.64 -3.68 8.57
C VAL A 60 9.08 -3.38 8.19
N ALA A 61 9.31 -3.09 6.92
CA ALA A 61 10.65 -2.77 6.44
C ALA A 61 11.08 -1.38 6.90
N HIS A 62 10.14 -0.45 6.98
CA HIS A 62 10.46 0.92 7.40
C HIS A 62 9.20 1.70 7.78
N VAL A 63 9.25 2.39 8.90
CA VAL A 63 8.24 3.40 9.26
C VAL A 63 8.89 4.75 9.05
N ILE A 64 8.30 5.60 8.21
CA ILE A 64 8.83 6.93 7.98
C ILE A 64 8.73 7.74 9.29
N LYS A 65 9.74 8.53 9.58
CA LYS A 65 9.85 9.24 10.85
C LYS A 65 8.61 10.06 11.19
N SER A 66 8.01 10.71 10.21
CA SER A 66 6.79 11.52 10.39
C SER A 66 5.52 10.69 10.38
N LYS A 67 5.62 9.36 10.34
CA LYS A 67 4.52 8.40 10.52
C LYS A 67 3.41 8.47 9.49
N HIS A 68 3.63 9.17 8.38
CA HIS A 68 2.63 9.26 7.32
C HIS A 68 2.77 8.16 6.28
N ALA A 69 3.82 7.35 6.38
CA ALA A 69 4.06 6.27 5.41
C ALA A 69 4.77 5.11 6.07
N VAL A 70 4.51 3.92 5.55
CA VAL A 70 5.13 2.69 6.04
C VAL A 70 5.35 1.76 4.86
N ILE A 71 6.47 1.02 4.89
CA ILE A 71 6.77 -0.01 3.91
C ILE A 71 6.67 -1.36 4.61
N VAL A 72 5.86 -2.26 4.04
CA VAL A 72 5.69 -3.61 4.56
C VAL A 72 6.13 -4.60 3.49
N GLU A 73 6.99 -5.52 3.87
CA GLU A 73 7.51 -6.54 2.97
C GLU A 73 6.72 -7.83 3.14
N HIS A 74 6.21 -8.33 2.02
CA HIS A 74 5.53 -9.62 1.95
C HIS A 74 6.59 -10.74 1.97
N GLU A 75 6.22 -11.93 2.42
CA GLU A 75 7.16 -13.07 2.49
C GLU A 75 7.77 -13.43 1.13
N ASN A 76 7.11 -13.08 0.04
CA ASN A 76 7.65 -13.34 -1.30
C ASN A 76 8.61 -12.25 -1.78
N GLY A 77 8.91 -11.26 -0.96
CA GLY A 77 9.86 -10.21 -1.26
C GLY A 77 9.27 -8.94 -1.86
N LEU A 78 7.97 -8.90 -2.16
CA LEU A 78 7.33 -7.67 -2.62
C LEU A 78 7.33 -6.64 -1.50
N GLN A 79 7.66 -5.39 -1.83
CA GLN A 79 7.66 -4.29 -0.86
C GLN A 79 6.54 -3.33 -1.19
N PHE A 80 5.62 -3.17 -0.26
CA PHE A 80 4.47 -2.28 -0.42
C PHE A 80 4.65 -1.02 0.39
N LEU A 81 4.55 0.12 -0.29
CA LEU A 81 4.54 1.42 0.35
C LEU A 81 3.09 1.89 0.48
N PHE A 82 2.70 2.23 1.69
CA PHE A 82 1.42 2.88 1.96
C PHE A 82 1.73 4.30 2.40
N HIS A 83 1.37 5.28 1.55
CA HIS A 83 1.71 6.68 1.77
C HIS A 83 0.42 7.46 2.03
N ILE A 84 0.17 7.78 3.29
CA ILE A 84 -1.10 8.38 3.71
C ILE A 84 -1.13 9.86 3.31
N GLY A 85 -2.02 10.19 2.38
CA GLY A 85 -2.16 11.54 1.88
C GLY A 85 -0.98 11.99 1.03
N ILE A 86 -1.05 13.23 0.57
CA ILE A 86 -0.01 13.83 -0.28
C ILE A 86 0.55 15.05 0.44
N ASN A 87 1.88 15.15 0.47
CA ASN A 87 2.61 16.22 1.17
C ASN A 87 2.40 16.22 2.68
N THR A 88 1.92 15.10 3.23
CA THR A 88 1.62 14.97 4.65
C THR A 88 2.88 14.90 5.52
N VAL A 89 4.05 14.75 4.91
CA VAL A 89 5.32 14.86 5.62
C VAL A 89 5.41 16.21 6.33
N GLY A 90 4.80 17.25 5.77
CA GLY A 90 4.79 18.60 6.37
C GLY A 90 4.05 18.70 7.69
N LEU A 91 3.21 17.72 8.01
CA LEU A 91 2.50 17.69 9.29
C LEU A 91 3.39 17.19 10.44
N LYS A 92 4.56 16.68 10.12
CA LYS A 92 5.59 16.26 11.11
C LYS A 92 5.05 15.28 12.16
N GLY A 93 4.16 14.38 11.73
CA GLY A 93 3.56 13.37 12.60
C GLY A 93 2.30 13.80 13.30
N SER A 94 1.90 15.07 13.18
CA SER A 94 0.68 15.54 13.80
C SER A 94 -0.54 14.88 13.15
N GLY A 95 -1.38 14.24 13.97
CA GLY A 95 -2.54 13.50 13.46
C GLY A 95 -2.24 12.07 13.05
N PHE A 96 -1.01 11.58 13.26
CA PHE A 96 -0.62 10.21 12.92
C PHE A 96 -0.14 9.47 14.17
N THR A 97 -0.59 8.23 14.33
CA THR A 97 -0.13 7.35 15.41
C THR A 97 0.32 6.03 14.80
N SER A 98 1.59 5.71 14.91
CA SER A 98 2.09 4.43 14.44
C SER A 98 1.99 3.40 15.56
N HIS A 99 1.43 2.24 15.24
CA HIS A 99 1.31 1.12 16.17
C HIS A 99 2.40 0.07 15.94
N VAL A 100 3.32 0.35 15.00
CA VAL A 100 4.39 -0.57 14.65
C VAL A 100 5.70 0.19 14.53
N ASN A 101 6.80 -0.56 14.63
CA ASN A 101 8.15 -0.05 14.45
C ASN A 101 8.83 -0.81 13.33
N THR A 102 9.86 -0.21 12.75
CA THR A 102 10.69 -0.88 11.75
C THR A 102 11.21 -2.19 12.33
N GLY A 103 11.06 -3.27 11.57
CA GLY A 103 11.47 -4.60 11.96
C GLY A 103 10.37 -5.46 12.55
N ASP A 104 9.22 -4.88 12.88
CA ASP A 104 8.13 -5.65 13.48
C ASP A 104 7.51 -6.62 12.49
N LYS A 105 7.18 -7.81 12.97
CA LYS A 105 6.35 -8.75 12.22
C LYS A 105 4.89 -8.35 12.39
N VAL A 106 4.14 -8.40 11.32
CA VAL A 106 2.72 -8.04 11.34
C VAL A 106 1.88 -9.13 10.73
N LYS A 107 0.63 -9.18 11.12
CA LYS A 107 -0.34 -10.13 10.59
C LYS A 107 -1.42 -9.39 9.83
N ALA A 108 -2.00 -10.05 8.83
CA ALA A 108 -3.12 -9.49 8.07
C ALA A 108 -4.20 -9.00 9.04
N GLY A 109 -4.66 -7.78 8.84
CA GLY A 109 -5.68 -7.16 9.69
C GLY A 109 -5.14 -6.33 10.85
N GLN A 110 -3.85 -6.44 11.13
CA GLN A 110 -3.24 -5.68 12.24
C GLN A 110 -3.15 -4.21 11.87
N THR A 111 -3.52 -3.33 12.82
CA THR A 111 -3.43 -1.88 12.60
C THR A 111 -1.98 -1.45 12.53
N LEU A 112 -1.65 -0.73 11.48
CA LEU A 112 -0.30 -0.18 11.28
C LEU A 112 -0.23 1.26 11.76
N ILE A 113 -1.08 2.12 11.21
CA ILE A 113 -1.09 3.56 11.50
C ILE A 113 -2.54 4.01 11.61
N GLU A 114 -2.84 4.80 12.63
CA GLU A 114 -4.11 5.52 12.71
C GLU A 114 -3.86 6.98 12.39
N PHE A 115 -4.76 7.60 11.65
CA PHE A 115 -4.56 8.98 11.24
C PHE A 115 -5.88 9.74 11.26
N ASP A 116 -5.76 11.04 11.44
CA ASP A 116 -6.89 11.96 11.53
C ASP A 116 -7.14 12.57 10.14
N ILE A 117 -8.14 12.05 9.43
CA ILE A 117 -8.47 12.54 8.09
C ILE A 117 -8.79 14.05 8.12
N GLU A 118 -9.52 14.48 9.15
CA GLU A 118 -9.90 15.89 9.23
C GLU A 118 -8.69 16.81 9.44
N ALA A 119 -7.68 16.34 10.16
CA ALA A 119 -6.45 17.09 10.34
C ALA A 119 -5.75 17.31 8.99
N ILE A 120 -5.74 16.28 8.14
CA ILE A 120 -5.15 16.38 6.79
C ILE A 120 -5.95 17.38 5.95
N ARG A 121 -7.27 17.27 5.97
CA ARG A 121 -8.14 18.18 5.22
C ARG A 121 -8.01 19.62 5.68
N THR A 122 -7.98 19.82 7.00
CA THR A 122 -7.84 21.14 7.58
C THR A 122 -6.52 21.80 7.18
N ALA A 123 -5.48 20.98 7.00
CA ALA A 123 -4.19 21.49 6.53
C ALA A 123 -4.20 21.78 5.03
N GLY A 124 -5.30 21.52 4.33
CA GLY A 124 -5.40 21.75 2.89
C GLY A 124 -4.70 20.71 2.04
N LEU A 125 -4.45 19.52 2.59
CA LEU A 125 -3.71 18.47 1.90
C LEU A 125 -4.65 17.39 1.38
N PRO A 126 -4.31 16.76 0.24
CA PRO A 126 -5.09 15.64 -0.26
C PRO A 126 -5.00 14.44 0.69
N THR A 127 -6.11 13.73 0.87
CA THR A 127 -6.16 12.52 1.70
C THR A 127 -5.90 11.27 0.91
N VAL A 128 -5.92 11.33 -0.42
CA VAL A 128 -5.70 10.15 -1.27
C VAL A 128 -4.37 9.50 -0.91
N THR A 129 -4.41 8.17 -0.80
CA THR A 129 -3.32 7.38 -0.23
C THR A 129 -2.78 6.40 -1.26
N PRO A 130 -1.61 6.67 -1.84
CA PRO A 130 -0.98 5.72 -2.76
C PRO A 130 -0.64 4.40 -2.08
N VAL A 131 -0.89 3.30 -2.78
CA VAL A 131 -0.53 1.93 -2.41
C VAL A 131 0.34 1.40 -3.54
N ILE A 132 1.64 1.32 -3.30
CA ILE A 132 2.65 1.15 -4.33
C ILE A 132 3.50 -0.07 -4.03
N ILE A 133 3.81 -0.86 -5.07
CA ILE A 133 4.83 -1.92 -4.98
C ILE A 133 6.14 -1.29 -5.44
N THR A 134 7.01 -0.95 -4.48
CA THR A 134 8.22 -0.18 -4.77
C THR A 134 9.23 -0.94 -5.62
N ASN A 135 9.25 -2.26 -5.52
CA ASN A 135 10.14 -3.10 -6.33
C ASN A 135 9.38 -3.83 -7.44
N SER A 136 8.31 -3.20 -7.96
CA SER A 136 7.49 -3.80 -9.01
C SER A 136 8.26 -4.07 -10.29
N GLU A 137 9.19 -3.20 -10.66
CA GLU A 137 9.96 -3.37 -11.88
C GLU A 137 10.77 -4.67 -11.86
N ASP A 138 11.34 -5.00 -10.70
CA ASP A 138 12.16 -6.20 -10.56
C ASP A 138 11.33 -7.47 -10.35
N LYS A 139 10.18 -7.37 -9.71
CA LYS A 139 9.48 -8.54 -9.18
C LYS A 139 8.14 -8.84 -9.82
N VAL A 140 7.50 -7.86 -10.45
CA VAL A 140 6.13 -8.02 -10.95
C VAL A 140 6.14 -8.22 -12.45
N GLU A 141 5.57 -9.35 -12.89
CA GLU A 141 5.39 -9.63 -14.30
C GLU A 141 4.14 -8.95 -14.83
N GLN A 142 3.06 -9.02 -14.05
CA GLN A 142 1.76 -8.51 -14.46
C GLN A 142 0.97 -8.10 -13.23
N MET A 143 0.19 -7.04 -13.35
CA MET A 143 -0.64 -6.56 -12.25
C MET A 143 -1.96 -6.05 -12.77
N GLU A 144 -3.03 -6.42 -12.09
CA GLU A 144 -4.37 -5.88 -12.37
C GLU A 144 -4.87 -5.15 -11.15
N THR A 145 -5.54 -4.02 -11.37
CA THR A 145 -6.13 -3.24 -10.29
C THR A 145 -7.65 -3.39 -10.31
N LYS A 146 -8.26 -3.39 -9.13
CA LYS A 146 -9.71 -3.42 -8.97
C LYS A 146 -10.11 -2.15 -8.27
N LEU A 147 -10.88 -1.31 -8.95
CA LEU A 147 -11.22 0.03 -8.50
C LEU A 147 -12.64 0.07 -7.93
N GLY A 148 -12.96 1.15 -7.24
CA GLY A 148 -14.28 1.38 -6.66
C GLY A 148 -14.31 1.21 -5.16
N ALA A 149 -15.48 0.99 -4.60
CA ALA A 149 -15.66 0.90 -3.15
C ALA A 149 -14.91 -0.31 -2.57
N VAL A 150 -14.14 -0.08 -1.51
CA VAL A 150 -13.34 -1.12 -0.87
C VAL A 150 -13.49 -1.09 0.64
N THR A 151 -13.39 -2.28 1.24
CA THR A 151 -13.40 -2.44 2.70
C THR A 151 -12.07 -3.04 3.12
N ALA A 152 -11.43 -2.43 4.11
CA ALA A 152 -10.12 -2.85 4.60
C ALA A 152 -10.13 -4.33 4.99
N GLY A 153 -9.14 -5.06 4.51
CA GLY A 153 -8.96 -6.47 4.84
C GLY A 153 -9.95 -7.42 4.16
N GLN A 154 -10.87 -6.91 3.35
CA GLN A 154 -11.91 -7.73 2.72
C GLN A 154 -11.92 -7.64 1.20
N THR A 155 -11.84 -6.44 0.66
CA THR A 155 -11.95 -6.24 -0.79
C THR A 155 -10.58 -6.36 -1.44
N GLU A 156 -10.45 -7.25 -2.42
CA GLU A 156 -9.23 -7.37 -3.20
C GLU A 156 -9.07 -6.17 -4.10
N ILE A 157 -7.89 -5.57 -4.11
CA ILE A 157 -7.60 -4.39 -4.93
C ILE A 157 -6.54 -4.64 -5.98
N LEU A 158 -5.66 -5.61 -5.76
CA LEU A 158 -4.59 -5.93 -6.70
C LEU A 158 -4.50 -7.42 -6.91
N SER A 159 -4.29 -7.81 -8.16
CA SER A 159 -3.91 -9.17 -8.53
C SER A 159 -2.51 -9.05 -9.13
N VAL A 160 -1.53 -9.64 -8.48
CA VAL A 160 -0.11 -9.46 -8.83
C VAL A 160 0.49 -10.79 -9.24
N THR A 161 1.04 -10.87 -10.45
CA THR A 161 1.76 -12.05 -10.92
C THR A 161 3.25 -11.76 -10.83
N LEU A 162 3.98 -12.60 -10.13
CA LEU A 162 5.41 -12.42 -9.93
C LEU A 162 6.21 -12.90 -11.12
N LYS A 163 7.35 -12.28 -11.34
CA LYS A 163 8.32 -12.79 -12.32
C LYS A 163 8.85 -14.13 -11.83
N SER A 164 9.04 -15.05 -12.76
CA SER A 164 9.55 -16.38 -12.43
C SER A 164 11.07 -16.40 -12.32
#